data_53c0fdc7c4e806ba33c23380c1dd95f6
#
_entry.id   53c0fdc7c4e806ba33c23380c1dd95f6
#
_cell.length_a   1.000
_cell.length_b   1.000
_cell.length_c   1.000
_cell.angle_alpha   90.00
_cell.angle_beta   90.00
_cell.angle_gamma   90.00
#
_symmetry.space_group_name_H-M   'P 1'
#
loop_
_entity.id
_entity.type
_entity.pdbx_description
1 polymer ?
#
loop_
_entity_poly.entity_id
_entity_poly.type
_entity_poly.pdbx_seq_one_letter_code
_entity_poly.pdbx_strand_id
1 'polypeptide(L)'
;MSRERRSLAEVSEKPTDVRPINKSAELIELLEKHRGERHAIVLQDYPDPDAISSAWAHKMIAARYGIECAMLYEGRISHQENLALVQLLDIELIRFSEGDDLKQYQGTVFIDNQGTTAALTDRFTAAGVRPLIIVDHHELQDRIEAEFTDIRKIGATATIYTQYIREGLLELKKSDAQHTKLATALMHGIRSETSGLVRALEEEMDAGTFLTPFIDHSMLEDIL
;
A
#
# COMPACT_ATOMS: atom_id res chain seq x y z
N MET A 1 -44.22 -13.02 -55.22
CA MET A 1 -44.05 -12.84 -53.79
C MET A 1 -42.55 -12.72 -53.51
N SER A 2 -42.09 -11.48 -53.41
CA SER A 2 -40.72 -11.10 -53.32
C SER A 2 -40.28 -11.02 -51.80
N ARG A 3 -39.28 -11.75 -51.36
CA ARG A 3 -38.73 -11.66 -50.01
C ARG A 3 -37.57 -10.70 -50.06
N GLU A 4 -37.74 -9.52 -49.46
CA GLU A 4 -36.68 -8.58 -49.14
C GLU A 4 -35.73 -9.16 -48.12
N ARG A 5 -34.47 -9.24 -48.48
CA ARG A 5 -33.36 -9.52 -47.53
C ARG A 5 -32.94 -8.19 -46.90
N ARG A 6 -33.21 -8.03 -45.61
CA ARG A 6 -32.62 -6.94 -44.82
C ARG A 6 -31.14 -7.27 -44.55
N SER A 7 -30.26 -6.39 -45.02
CA SER A 7 -28.83 -6.35 -44.71
C SER A 7 -28.67 -5.96 -43.26
N LEU A 8 -28.04 -6.83 -42.45
CA LEU A 8 -27.50 -6.49 -41.15
C LEU A 8 -26.19 -5.73 -41.36
N ALA A 9 -26.19 -4.44 -41.07
CA ALA A 9 -24.97 -3.65 -41.02
C ALA A 9 -24.11 -4.14 -39.84
N GLU A 10 -22.92 -4.65 -40.14
CA GLU A 10 -21.89 -4.94 -39.15
C GLU A 10 -21.43 -3.63 -38.53
N VAL A 11 -21.76 -3.45 -37.25
CA VAL A 11 -21.17 -2.41 -36.41
C VAL A 11 -19.75 -2.89 -36.06
N SER A 12 -18.78 -2.37 -36.80
CA SER A 12 -17.36 -2.54 -36.45
C SER A 12 -17.06 -1.76 -35.17
N GLU A 13 -17.09 -2.43 -34.01
CA GLU A 13 -16.49 -1.91 -32.80
C GLU A 13 -14.98 -1.84 -33.01
N LYS A 14 -14.46 -0.61 -33.11
CA LYS A 14 -12.99 -0.39 -33.03
C LYS A 14 -12.53 -0.85 -31.64
N PRO A 15 -11.46 -1.66 -31.56
CA PRO A 15 -10.85 -1.94 -30.28
C PRO A 15 -10.38 -0.61 -29.69
N THR A 16 -10.94 -0.21 -28.57
CA THR A 16 -10.35 0.84 -27.73
C THR A 16 -9.01 0.28 -27.23
N ASP A 17 -7.94 0.87 -27.72
CA ASP A 17 -6.56 0.60 -27.26
C ASP A 17 -6.44 1.10 -25.81
N VAL A 18 -7.02 0.35 -24.88
CA VAL A 18 -6.85 0.57 -23.45
C VAL A 18 -5.49 -0.03 -23.11
N ARG A 19 -4.44 0.81 -23.21
CA ARG A 19 -3.14 0.44 -22.64
C ARG A 19 -3.38 0.05 -21.18
N PRO A 20 -2.84 -1.09 -20.72
CA PRO A 20 -2.96 -1.44 -19.31
C PRO A 20 -2.40 -0.27 -18.51
N ILE A 21 -3.22 0.25 -17.60
CA ILE A 21 -2.84 1.35 -16.72
C ILE A 21 -1.67 0.85 -15.87
N ASN A 22 -0.48 1.41 -16.09
CA ASN A 22 0.70 1.06 -15.31
C ASN A 22 0.68 1.89 -14.02
N LYS A 23 0.13 1.31 -12.96
CA LYS A 23 -0.01 1.96 -11.65
C LYS A 23 1.34 2.38 -11.04
N SER A 24 2.40 1.64 -11.31
CA SER A 24 3.75 2.02 -10.89
C SER A 24 4.21 3.32 -11.58
N ALA A 25 3.95 3.49 -12.87
CA ALA A 25 4.29 4.72 -13.57
C ALA A 25 3.48 5.92 -13.06
N GLU A 26 2.17 5.75 -12.85
CA GLU A 26 1.32 6.81 -12.26
C GLU A 26 1.80 7.21 -10.85
N LEU A 27 2.16 6.23 -10.02
CA LEU A 27 2.70 6.50 -8.67
C LEU A 27 4.02 7.26 -8.74
N ILE A 28 4.93 6.87 -9.66
CA ILE A 28 6.20 7.58 -9.89
C ILE A 28 5.93 9.04 -10.27
N GLU A 29 5.03 9.31 -11.22
CA GLU A 29 4.68 10.67 -11.65
C GLU A 29 4.15 11.50 -10.48
N LEU A 30 3.30 10.92 -9.63
CA LEU A 30 2.80 11.61 -8.44
C LEU A 30 3.92 11.91 -7.44
N LEU A 31 4.78 10.94 -7.13
CA LEU A 31 5.89 11.14 -6.19
C LEU A 31 6.89 12.18 -6.71
N GLU A 32 7.15 12.21 -8.02
CA GLU A 32 7.97 13.26 -8.65
C GLU A 32 7.35 14.66 -8.49
N LYS A 33 6.02 14.78 -8.64
CA LYS A 33 5.28 16.04 -8.46
C LYS A 33 5.38 16.58 -7.03
N HIS A 34 5.44 15.69 -6.05
CA HIS A 34 5.44 15.99 -4.63
C HIS A 34 6.82 15.93 -3.97
N ARG A 35 7.91 16.00 -4.74
CA ARG A 35 9.28 15.98 -4.21
C ARG A 35 9.50 16.96 -3.08
N GLY A 36 10.17 16.49 -2.03
CA GLY A 36 10.58 17.32 -0.89
C GLY A 36 9.46 17.69 0.07
N GLU A 37 8.26 17.18 -0.14
CA GLU A 37 7.14 17.36 0.77
C GLU A 37 7.23 16.42 1.98
N ARG A 38 6.39 16.69 2.98
CA ARG A 38 6.20 15.84 4.15
C ARG A 38 4.78 15.28 4.13
N HIS A 39 4.67 13.95 4.10
CA HIS A 39 3.39 13.24 4.04
C HIS A 39 3.10 12.48 5.33
N ALA A 40 1.82 12.40 5.68
CA ALA A 40 1.32 11.51 6.73
C ALA A 40 0.78 10.23 6.10
N ILE A 41 1.38 9.09 6.41
CA ILE A 41 0.79 7.78 6.09
C ILE A 41 -0.20 7.46 7.21
N VAL A 42 -1.47 7.40 6.86
CA VAL A 42 -2.58 7.20 7.79
C VAL A 42 -2.92 5.71 7.82
N LEU A 43 -2.62 5.07 8.94
CA LEU A 43 -2.97 3.68 9.20
C LEU A 43 -4.34 3.59 9.89
N GLN A 44 -4.97 2.43 9.82
CA GLN A 44 -6.16 2.11 10.60
C GLN A 44 -5.88 2.21 12.11
N ASP A 45 -6.93 2.35 12.94
CA ASP A 45 -6.79 2.54 14.38
C ASP A 45 -6.14 1.34 15.09
N TYR A 46 -6.25 0.16 14.49
CA TYR A 46 -5.65 -1.09 14.96
C TYR A 46 -4.78 -1.70 13.85
N PRO A 47 -3.61 -1.11 13.55
CA PRO A 47 -2.83 -1.53 12.40
C PRO A 47 -2.33 -2.96 12.56
N ASP A 48 -2.50 -3.73 11.51
CA ASP A 48 -2.07 -5.11 11.37
C ASP A 48 -0.76 -5.22 10.55
N PRO A 49 -0.21 -6.43 10.37
CA PRO A 49 1.04 -6.60 9.65
C PRO A 49 0.99 -6.15 8.19
N ASP A 50 -0.16 -6.27 7.53
CA ASP A 50 -0.32 -5.83 6.13
C ASP A 50 -0.24 -4.31 6.03
N ALA A 51 -1.03 -3.59 6.84
CA ALA A 51 -0.98 -2.14 6.92
C ALA A 51 0.41 -1.61 7.29
N ILE A 52 1.05 -2.20 8.32
CA ILE A 52 2.36 -1.77 8.82
C ILE A 52 3.45 -1.96 7.78
N SER A 53 3.54 -3.16 7.17
CA SER A 53 4.59 -3.47 6.20
C SER A 53 4.44 -2.67 4.90
N SER A 54 3.21 -2.51 4.43
CA SER A 54 2.88 -1.73 3.24
C SER A 54 3.17 -0.24 3.43
N ALA A 55 2.84 0.32 4.59
CA ALA A 55 3.18 1.69 4.95
C ALA A 55 4.70 1.92 5.00
N TRP A 56 5.44 0.98 5.56
CA TRP A 56 6.90 1.06 5.57
C TRP A 56 7.50 0.97 4.17
N ALA A 57 6.98 0.09 3.30
CA ALA A 57 7.37 0.05 1.90
C ALA A 57 7.13 1.39 1.20
N HIS A 58 5.97 2.01 1.40
CA HIS A 58 5.67 3.33 0.87
C HIS A 58 6.67 4.38 1.36
N LYS A 59 6.93 4.43 2.68
CA LYS A 59 7.90 5.36 3.28
C LYS A 59 9.28 5.23 2.63
N MET A 60 9.77 4.00 2.40
CA MET A 60 11.06 3.76 1.75
C MET A 60 11.06 4.14 0.26
N ILE A 61 9.97 3.90 -0.46
CA ILE A 61 9.81 4.32 -1.86
C ILE A 61 9.79 5.86 -1.94
N ALA A 62 8.96 6.53 -1.13
CA ALA A 62 8.80 7.98 -1.11
C ALA A 62 10.11 8.70 -0.75
N ALA A 63 10.93 8.13 0.13
CA ALA A 63 12.24 8.69 0.49
C ALA A 63 13.19 8.85 -0.71
N ARG A 64 13.06 8.03 -1.76
CA ARG A 64 13.85 8.18 -3.00
C ARG A 64 13.52 9.46 -3.77
N TYR A 65 12.37 10.05 -3.50
CA TYR A 65 11.92 11.33 -4.05
C TYR A 65 12.13 12.49 -3.07
N GLY A 66 12.84 12.25 -1.96
CA GLY A 66 13.05 13.25 -0.92
C GLY A 66 11.79 13.57 -0.12
N ILE A 67 10.74 12.75 -0.21
CA ILE A 67 9.50 12.89 0.55
C ILE A 67 9.73 12.28 1.93
N GLU A 68 9.47 13.06 2.97
CA GLU A 68 9.50 12.60 4.36
C GLU A 68 8.12 12.04 4.73
N CYS A 69 8.05 10.78 5.15
CA CYS A 69 6.80 10.14 5.55
C CYS A 69 6.80 9.80 7.04
N ALA A 70 5.75 10.21 7.75
CA ALA A 70 5.44 9.76 9.10
C ALA A 70 4.29 8.74 9.05
N MET A 71 4.48 7.57 9.67
CA MET A 71 3.47 6.51 9.75
C MET A 71 2.64 6.72 11.03
N LEU A 72 1.38 7.16 10.88
CA LEU A 72 0.52 7.60 11.98
C LEU A 72 -0.66 6.67 12.19
N TYR A 73 -1.00 6.43 13.47
CA TYR A 73 -2.22 5.74 13.89
C TYR A 73 -2.78 6.36 15.18
N GLU A 74 -4.08 6.21 15.46
CA GLU A 74 -4.67 6.79 16.68
C GLU A 74 -4.98 5.74 17.76
N GLY A 75 -5.38 4.54 17.40
CA GLY A 75 -5.78 3.47 18.31
C GLY A 75 -4.63 2.80 19.07
N ARG A 76 -4.47 1.50 18.88
CA ARG A 76 -3.41 0.71 19.51
C ARG A 76 -2.99 -0.47 18.63
N ILE A 77 -1.74 -0.91 18.79
CA ILE A 77 -1.28 -2.19 18.25
C ILE A 77 -1.78 -3.28 19.22
N SER A 78 -2.67 -4.17 18.77
CA SER A 78 -3.48 -5.01 19.65
C SER A 78 -3.01 -6.45 19.79
N HIS A 79 -2.26 -6.99 18.81
CA HIS A 79 -1.80 -8.38 18.82
C HIS A 79 -0.31 -8.48 19.15
N GLN A 80 0.10 -9.59 19.81
CA GLN A 80 1.51 -9.79 20.18
C GLN A 80 2.41 -9.89 18.95
N GLU A 81 1.97 -10.56 17.89
CA GLU A 81 2.68 -10.64 16.61
C GLU A 81 2.91 -9.26 16.00
N ASN A 82 1.91 -8.36 16.04
CA ASN A 82 2.04 -7.00 15.52
C ASN A 82 3.05 -6.19 16.35
N LEU A 83 3.05 -6.38 17.67
CA LEU A 83 4.05 -5.76 18.55
C LEU A 83 5.45 -6.32 18.30
N ALA A 84 5.57 -7.65 18.13
CA ALA A 84 6.83 -8.31 17.79
C ALA A 84 7.37 -7.79 16.45
N LEU A 85 6.51 -7.72 15.41
CA LEU A 85 6.86 -7.15 14.11
C LEU A 85 7.49 -5.76 14.24
N VAL A 86 6.81 -4.85 14.96
CA VAL A 86 7.26 -3.46 15.11
C VAL A 86 8.58 -3.40 15.91
N GLN A 87 8.70 -4.17 16.99
CA GLN A 87 9.85 -4.13 17.87
C GLN A 87 11.09 -4.81 17.27
N LEU A 88 10.95 -6.02 16.71
CA LEU A 88 12.08 -6.78 16.16
C LEU A 88 12.63 -6.14 14.88
N LEU A 89 11.76 -5.57 14.05
CA LEU A 89 12.18 -4.90 12.83
C LEU A 89 12.50 -3.42 13.02
N ASP A 90 12.29 -2.87 14.22
CA ASP A 90 12.56 -1.46 14.55
C ASP A 90 11.78 -0.50 13.64
N ILE A 91 10.46 -0.79 13.47
CA ILE A 91 9.57 0.01 12.63
C ILE A 91 9.06 1.22 13.41
N GLU A 92 9.34 2.42 12.91
CA GLU A 92 8.88 3.66 13.52
C GLU A 92 7.40 3.91 13.21
N LEU A 93 6.53 3.66 14.19
CA LEU A 93 5.11 4.03 14.18
C LEU A 93 4.86 5.14 15.19
N ILE A 94 4.15 6.17 14.78
CA ILE A 94 3.84 7.32 15.63
C ILE A 94 2.37 7.25 16.01
N ARG A 95 2.10 7.07 17.30
CA ARG A 95 0.75 7.18 17.81
C ARG A 95 0.38 8.65 17.94
N PHE A 96 -0.69 9.05 17.26
CA PHE A 96 -1.22 10.41 17.33
C PHE A 96 -1.64 10.76 18.75
N SER A 97 -1.34 11.99 19.16
CA SER A 97 -1.75 12.58 20.42
C SER A 97 -2.49 13.89 20.18
N GLU A 98 -3.48 14.18 21.03
CA GLU A 98 -4.16 15.48 20.98
C GLU A 98 -3.14 16.62 21.18
N GLY A 99 -3.08 17.53 20.19
CA GLY A 99 -2.12 18.63 20.19
C GLY A 99 -1.04 18.49 19.14
N ASP A 100 -0.90 17.32 18.49
CA ASP A 100 0.00 17.17 17.34
C ASP A 100 -0.43 18.08 16.19
N ASP A 101 0.53 18.79 15.60
CA ASP A 101 0.26 19.67 14.46
C ASP A 101 0.14 18.86 13.16
N LEU A 102 -1.09 18.62 12.73
CA LEU A 102 -1.36 17.92 11.49
C LEU A 102 -1.09 18.76 10.24
N LYS A 103 -1.06 20.10 10.36
CA LYS A 103 -0.82 21.03 9.24
C LYS A 103 0.64 21.03 8.78
N GLN A 104 1.54 20.39 9.53
CA GLN A 104 2.91 20.17 9.11
C GLN A 104 3.04 19.24 7.88
N TYR A 105 1.99 18.48 7.56
CA TYR A 105 1.96 17.58 6.41
C TYR A 105 1.28 18.24 5.21
N GLN A 106 1.86 18.10 4.02
CA GLN A 106 1.32 18.62 2.77
C GLN A 106 0.26 17.70 2.15
N GLY A 107 0.25 16.43 2.56
CA GLY A 107 -0.73 15.47 2.11
C GLY A 107 -0.79 14.19 2.94
N THR A 108 -1.88 13.45 2.76
CA THR A 108 -2.08 12.16 3.41
C THR A 108 -2.01 11.00 2.42
N VAL A 109 -1.51 9.88 2.89
CA VAL A 109 -1.42 8.61 2.17
C VAL A 109 -2.17 7.56 2.98
N PHE A 110 -3.20 6.96 2.42
CA PHE A 110 -3.98 5.91 3.04
C PHE A 110 -3.50 4.56 2.51
N ILE A 111 -3.08 3.69 3.40
CA ILE A 111 -2.53 2.38 3.08
C ILE A 111 -3.27 1.32 3.85
N ASP A 112 -3.76 0.33 3.13
CA ASP A 112 -4.59 -0.76 3.65
C ASP A 112 -5.89 -0.28 4.30
N ASN A 113 -6.32 0.90 3.89
CA ASN A 113 -7.61 1.48 4.24
C ASN A 113 -7.96 2.63 3.30
N GLN A 114 -9.25 3.00 3.28
CA GLN A 114 -9.81 4.09 2.50
C GLN A 114 -10.41 5.17 3.38
N GLY A 115 -9.88 5.33 4.60
CA GLY A 115 -10.29 6.36 5.56
C GLY A 115 -11.51 6.00 6.41
N THR A 116 -12.09 4.81 6.30
CA THR A 116 -13.25 4.38 7.11
C THR A 116 -12.84 3.77 8.44
N THR A 117 -11.65 3.20 8.53
CA THR A 117 -11.13 2.49 9.71
C THR A 117 -10.09 3.30 10.50
N ALA A 118 -9.85 4.55 10.09
CA ALA A 118 -8.88 5.45 10.70
C ALA A 118 -9.58 6.72 11.21
N ALA A 119 -9.63 6.92 12.54
CA ALA A 119 -10.17 8.15 13.14
C ALA A 119 -9.40 9.41 12.72
N LEU A 120 -8.11 9.26 12.38
CA LEU A 120 -7.27 10.34 11.84
C LEU A 120 -7.80 10.93 10.53
N THR A 121 -8.64 10.22 9.77
CA THR A 121 -9.25 10.72 8.52
C THR A 121 -10.00 12.03 8.74
N ASP A 122 -10.88 12.07 9.76
CA ASP A 122 -11.66 13.26 10.05
C ASP A 122 -10.80 14.39 10.60
N ARG A 123 -9.75 14.08 11.35
CA ARG A 123 -8.79 15.04 11.88
C ARG A 123 -7.99 15.73 10.76
N PHE A 124 -7.47 14.96 9.80
CA PHE A 124 -6.76 15.51 8.64
C PHE A 124 -7.69 16.32 7.73
N THR A 125 -8.92 15.86 7.53
CA THR A 125 -9.95 16.59 6.78
C THR A 125 -10.23 17.94 7.45
N ALA A 126 -10.43 17.97 8.77
CA ALA A 126 -10.63 19.20 9.52
C ALA A 126 -9.42 20.13 9.51
N ALA A 127 -8.21 19.58 9.45
CA ALA A 127 -6.97 20.35 9.31
C ALA A 127 -6.75 20.90 7.89
N GLY A 128 -7.54 20.46 6.90
CA GLY A 128 -7.43 20.87 5.50
C GLY A 128 -6.26 20.22 4.76
N VAL A 129 -5.73 19.10 5.26
CA VAL A 129 -4.68 18.32 4.60
C VAL A 129 -5.34 17.38 3.60
N ARG A 130 -4.93 17.47 2.33
CA ARG A 130 -5.57 16.74 1.24
C ARG A 130 -5.10 15.30 1.12
N PRO A 131 -5.98 14.36 0.75
CA PRO A 131 -5.56 13.01 0.40
C PRO A 131 -4.81 13.00 -0.94
N LEU A 132 -3.65 12.37 -0.98
CA LEU A 132 -2.83 12.23 -2.18
C LEU A 132 -2.89 10.81 -2.75
N ILE A 133 -2.82 9.79 -1.89
CA ILE A 133 -2.66 8.40 -2.31
C ILE A 133 -3.59 7.52 -1.49
N ILE A 134 -4.22 6.55 -2.18
CA ILE A 134 -4.89 5.39 -1.59
C ILE A 134 -4.32 4.14 -2.26
N VAL A 135 -3.81 3.20 -1.46
CA VAL A 135 -3.44 1.85 -1.91
C VAL A 135 -4.07 0.84 -0.97
N ASP A 136 -4.93 -0.03 -1.50
CA ASP A 136 -5.74 -0.93 -0.69
C ASP A 136 -6.14 -2.20 -1.46
N HIS A 137 -6.46 -3.28 -0.74
CA HIS A 137 -6.97 -4.52 -1.31
C HIS A 137 -8.43 -4.82 -0.94
N HIS A 138 -9.04 -4.01 -0.08
CA HIS A 138 -10.43 -4.13 0.32
C HIS A 138 -11.41 -3.66 -0.77
N GLU A 139 -12.70 -3.94 -0.59
CA GLU A 139 -13.73 -3.44 -1.47
C GLU A 139 -13.80 -1.90 -1.42
N LEU A 140 -14.14 -1.29 -2.57
CA LEU A 140 -14.25 0.17 -2.70
C LEU A 140 -15.25 0.75 -1.69
N GLN A 141 -14.86 1.80 -0.97
CA GLN A 141 -15.62 2.39 0.13
C GLN A 141 -16.07 3.84 -0.10
N ASP A 142 -15.62 4.51 -1.16
CA ASP A 142 -16.00 5.88 -1.56
C ASP A 142 -15.98 6.93 -0.40
N ARG A 143 -15.10 6.76 0.59
CA ARG A 143 -15.03 7.65 1.77
C ARG A 143 -14.24 8.93 1.50
N ILE A 144 -13.15 8.80 0.76
CA ILE A 144 -12.24 9.89 0.42
C ILE A 144 -11.84 9.78 -1.04
N GLU A 145 -11.52 10.92 -1.65
CA GLU A 145 -10.99 11.02 -3.00
C GLU A 145 -9.52 11.44 -2.94
N ALA A 146 -8.63 10.74 -3.62
CA ALA A 146 -7.20 11.00 -3.67
C ALA A 146 -6.72 11.25 -5.11
N GLU A 147 -5.55 11.90 -5.26
CA GLU A 147 -4.96 12.15 -6.58
C GLU A 147 -4.53 10.84 -7.26
N PHE A 148 -4.13 9.84 -6.49
CA PHE A 148 -3.80 8.49 -6.95
C PHE A 148 -4.56 7.45 -6.15
N THR A 149 -5.15 6.49 -6.84
CA THR A 149 -5.87 5.37 -6.20
C THR A 149 -5.49 4.06 -6.90
N ASP A 150 -5.06 3.09 -6.11
CA ASP A 150 -4.82 1.73 -6.54
C ASP A 150 -5.50 0.75 -5.58
N ILE A 151 -6.72 0.34 -5.92
CA ILE A 151 -7.52 -0.60 -5.15
C ILE A 151 -7.66 -1.87 -5.99
N ARG A 152 -7.17 -3.00 -5.45
CA ARG A 152 -7.15 -4.28 -6.15
C ARG A 152 -7.76 -5.37 -5.30
N LYS A 153 -8.57 -6.21 -5.92
CA LYS A 153 -9.11 -7.41 -5.26
C LYS A 153 -8.09 -8.54 -5.28
N ILE A 154 -7.10 -8.46 -4.40
CA ILE A 154 -6.04 -9.44 -4.19
C ILE A 154 -5.92 -9.76 -2.69
N GLY A 155 -5.01 -10.66 -2.30
CA GLY A 155 -4.96 -11.18 -0.94
C GLY A 155 -4.40 -10.22 0.10
N ALA A 156 -3.56 -9.22 -0.27
CA ALA A 156 -2.93 -8.30 0.66
C ALA A 156 -2.45 -7.01 -0.03
N THR A 157 -2.46 -5.89 0.67
CA THR A 157 -1.84 -4.62 0.22
C THR A 157 -0.32 -4.76 0.10
N ALA A 158 0.31 -5.59 0.95
CA ALA A 158 1.74 -5.93 0.85
C ALA A 158 2.10 -6.61 -0.48
N THR A 159 1.16 -7.32 -1.11
CA THR A 159 1.33 -7.86 -2.46
C THR A 159 1.44 -6.72 -3.49
N ILE A 160 0.61 -5.67 -3.39
CA ILE A 160 0.68 -4.50 -4.28
C ILE A 160 2.05 -3.81 -4.14
N TYR A 161 2.49 -3.55 -2.91
CA TYR A 161 3.79 -2.92 -2.66
C TYR A 161 4.96 -3.78 -3.11
N THR A 162 4.87 -5.09 -2.96
CA THR A 162 5.87 -6.02 -3.49
C THR A 162 5.95 -5.95 -5.02
N GLN A 163 4.82 -5.80 -5.72
CA GLN A 163 4.81 -5.58 -7.16
C GLN A 163 5.47 -4.24 -7.54
N TYR A 164 5.17 -3.13 -6.85
CA TYR A 164 5.85 -1.86 -7.08
C TYR A 164 7.38 -1.97 -6.94
N ILE A 165 7.83 -2.70 -5.90
CA ILE A 165 9.27 -2.95 -5.68
C ILE A 165 9.85 -3.76 -6.84
N ARG A 166 9.19 -4.83 -7.27
CA ARG A 166 9.59 -5.68 -8.40
C ARG A 166 9.64 -4.89 -9.71
N GLU A 167 8.76 -3.91 -9.89
CA GLU A 167 8.71 -3.01 -11.05
C GLU A 167 9.71 -1.86 -10.96
N GLY A 168 10.55 -1.81 -9.91
CA GLY A 168 11.71 -0.94 -9.82
C GLY A 168 11.54 0.33 -8.99
N LEU A 169 10.42 0.51 -8.27
CA LEU A 169 10.24 1.67 -7.39
C LEU A 169 11.23 1.67 -6.23
N LEU A 170 11.67 0.48 -5.80
CA LEU A 170 12.74 0.29 -4.82
C LEU A 170 13.57 -0.95 -5.21
N GLU A 171 14.89 -0.81 -5.30
CA GLU A 171 15.79 -1.94 -5.52
C GLU A 171 16.18 -2.57 -4.18
N LEU A 172 15.71 -3.80 -3.90
CA LEU A 172 16.11 -4.54 -2.70
C LEU A 172 17.55 -5.05 -2.82
N LYS A 173 18.32 -4.91 -1.74
CA LYS A 173 19.71 -5.37 -1.65
C LYS A 173 19.89 -6.24 -0.40
N LYS A 174 20.37 -7.46 -0.58
CA LYS A 174 20.66 -8.39 0.55
C LYS A 174 21.71 -7.87 1.53
N SER A 175 22.56 -6.96 1.08
CA SER A 175 23.59 -6.32 1.92
C SER A 175 23.06 -5.17 2.76
N ASP A 176 21.81 -4.76 2.55
CA ASP A 176 21.17 -3.68 3.29
C ASP A 176 20.19 -4.26 4.31
N ALA A 177 20.50 -4.04 5.59
CA ALA A 177 19.69 -4.55 6.69
C ALA A 177 18.25 -4.01 6.69
N GLN A 178 18.04 -2.77 6.25
CA GLN A 178 16.69 -2.19 6.17
C GLN A 178 15.88 -2.87 5.05
N HIS A 179 16.51 -3.20 3.94
CA HIS A 179 15.85 -3.92 2.84
C HIS A 179 15.49 -5.36 3.25
N THR A 180 16.35 -6.03 4.04
CA THR A 180 16.05 -7.37 4.58
C THR A 180 14.88 -7.31 5.57
N LYS A 181 14.89 -6.35 6.49
CA LYS A 181 13.79 -6.12 7.43
C LYS A 181 12.49 -5.81 6.70
N LEU A 182 12.50 -4.92 5.69
CA LEU A 182 11.32 -4.60 4.88
C LEU A 182 10.78 -5.83 4.16
N ALA A 183 11.63 -6.62 3.50
CA ALA A 183 11.21 -7.84 2.82
C ALA A 183 10.58 -8.85 3.79
N THR A 184 11.14 -8.98 5.02
CA THR A 184 10.59 -9.81 6.08
C THR A 184 9.23 -9.32 6.55
N ALA A 185 9.06 -7.99 6.72
CA ALA A 185 7.79 -7.38 7.09
C ALA A 185 6.71 -7.62 6.01
N LEU A 186 7.03 -7.39 4.73
CA LEU A 186 6.10 -7.61 3.61
C LEU A 186 5.70 -9.09 3.51
N MET A 187 6.64 -10.03 3.67
CA MET A 187 6.34 -11.46 3.71
C MET A 187 5.38 -11.79 4.86
N HIS A 188 5.57 -11.19 6.04
CA HIS A 188 4.68 -11.40 7.17
C HIS A 188 3.28 -10.79 6.90
N GLY A 189 3.19 -9.59 6.31
CA GLY A 189 1.94 -8.98 5.90
C GLY A 189 1.14 -9.88 4.94
N ILE A 190 1.77 -10.39 3.87
CA ILE A 190 1.14 -11.33 2.94
C ILE A 190 0.66 -12.60 3.67
N ARG A 191 1.48 -13.16 4.57
CA ARG A 191 1.13 -14.37 5.31
C ARG A 191 -0.02 -14.17 6.27
N SER A 192 -0.11 -13.02 6.96
CA SER A 192 -1.19 -12.72 7.90
C SER A 192 -2.54 -12.70 7.20
N GLU A 193 -2.64 -12.00 6.06
CA GLU A 193 -3.87 -11.88 5.29
C GLU A 193 -4.29 -13.19 4.59
N THR A 194 -3.32 -14.03 4.23
CA THR A 194 -3.58 -15.26 3.50
C THR A 194 -3.58 -16.52 4.36
N SER A 195 -3.71 -16.37 5.68
CA SER A 195 -3.70 -17.51 6.64
C SER A 195 -2.45 -18.40 6.49
N GLY A 196 -1.28 -17.78 6.48
CA GLY A 196 -0.01 -18.48 6.32
C GLY A 196 0.24 -19.00 4.90
N LEU A 197 -0.30 -18.30 3.89
CA LEU A 197 -0.30 -18.65 2.45
C LEU A 197 -1.32 -19.73 2.04
N VAL A 198 -2.14 -20.25 2.96
CA VAL A 198 -3.16 -21.26 2.63
C VAL A 198 -4.23 -20.70 1.67
N ARG A 199 -4.51 -19.39 1.75
CA ARG A 199 -5.48 -18.70 0.89
C ARG A 199 -4.82 -17.84 -0.18
N ALA A 200 -3.49 -17.93 -0.33
CA ALA A 200 -2.76 -17.16 -1.34
C ALA A 200 -3.17 -17.59 -2.76
N LEU A 201 -3.36 -16.60 -3.61
CA LEU A 201 -3.55 -16.78 -5.05
C LEU A 201 -2.20 -16.62 -5.78
N GLU A 202 -2.24 -16.50 -7.10
CA GLU A 202 -1.05 -16.40 -7.93
C GLU A 202 -0.20 -15.17 -7.58
N GLU A 203 -0.85 -14.03 -7.35
CA GLU A 203 -0.18 -12.74 -7.04
C GLU A 203 0.60 -12.79 -5.72
N GLU A 204 0.03 -13.39 -4.67
CA GLU A 204 0.70 -13.54 -3.37
C GLU A 204 1.84 -14.56 -3.43
N MET A 205 1.66 -15.64 -4.19
CA MET A 205 2.72 -16.65 -4.40
C MET A 205 3.89 -16.06 -5.18
N ASP A 206 3.63 -15.26 -6.20
CA ASP A 206 4.64 -14.55 -6.97
C ASP A 206 5.38 -13.52 -6.12
N ALA A 207 4.64 -12.73 -5.31
CA ALA A 207 5.22 -11.78 -4.37
C ALA A 207 6.10 -12.48 -3.33
N GLY A 208 5.62 -13.59 -2.74
CA GLY A 208 6.38 -14.40 -1.79
C GLY A 208 7.65 -14.98 -2.41
N THR A 209 7.57 -15.47 -3.65
CA THR A 209 8.73 -15.98 -4.39
C THR A 209 9.77 -14.88 -4.62
N PHE A 210 9.33 -13.67 -4.99
CA PHE A 210 10.22 -12.52 -5.18
C PHE A 210 10.89 -12.10 -3.86
N LEU A 211 10.17 -12.07 -2.74
CA LEU A 211 10.69 -11.63 -1.45
C LEU A 211 11.63 -12.66 -0.80
N THR A 212 11.41 -13.96 -1.01
CA THR A 212 12.14 -15.07 -0.36
C THR A 212 13.66 -14.89 -0.34
N PRO A 213 14.35 -14.44 -1.40
CA PRO A 213 15.80 -14.24 -1.36
C PRO A 213 16.28 -13.13 -0.44
N PHE A 214 15.39 -12.23 0.02
CA PHE A 214 15.73 -11.02 0.78
C PHE A 214 15.32 -11.09 2.26
N ILE A 215 14.43 -12.03 2.63
CA ILE A 215 13.93 -12.13 4.00
C ILE A 215 14.97 -12.69 4.97
N ASP A 216 14.84 -12.33 6.23
CA ASP A 216 15.48 -13.00 7.35
C ASP A 216 14.52 -14.03 7.95
N HIS A 217 14.79 -15.30 7.72
CA HIS A 217 13.93 -16.40 8.18
C HIS A 217 13.86 -16.48 9.70
N SER A 218 14.97 -16.20 10.42
CA SER A 218 14.97 -16.24 11.87
C SER A 218 14.11 -15.12 12.46
N MET A 219 14.22 -13.90 11.93
CA MET A 219 13.34 -12.80 12.34
C MET A 219 11.87 -13.10 12.05
N LEU A 220 11.58 -13.73 10.91
CA LEU A 220 10.20 -14.10 10.58
C LEU A 220 9.65 -15.15 11.54
N GLU A 221 10.45 -16.13 11.95
CA GLU A 221 10.09 -17.12 12.97
C GLU A 221 9.87 -16.50 14.35
N ASP A 222 10.71 -15.51 14.73
CA ASP A 222 10.60 -14.80 16.00
C ASP A 222 9.37 -13.88 16.10
N ILE A 223 8.82 -13.43 14.95
CA ILE A 223 7.59 -12.64 14.88
C ILE A 223 6.34 -13.52 15.05
N LEU A 224 6.37 -14.75 14.56
CA LEU A 224 5.24 -15.68 14.53
C LEU A 224 5.01 -16.37 15.87
#